data_2592ef90b36b00340ce51221c5188070
#
_entry.id   2592ef90b36b00340ce51221c5188070
#
_cell.length_a   1.000
_cell.length_b   1.000
_cell.length_c   1.000
_cell.angle_alpha   90.00
_cell.angle_beta   90.00
_cell.angle_gamma   90.00
#
_symmetry.space_group_name_H-M   'P 1'
#
loop_
_entity.id
_entity.type
_entity.pdbx_description
1 polymer ?
#
loop_
_entity_poly.entity_id
_entity_poly.type
_entity_poly.pdbx_seq_one_letter_code
_entity_poly.pdbx_strand_id
1 'polypeptide(L)'
;MIAFKPLAPFGVETFDIDLSKGLAAADFVELERAFYANQVLALRAQHIDAAQFIDFARRLGPPQPHVIDQFHHPTDPNILILSNVKDAAGRPTGLQDAGSYFHTDYSYLAVPARATTLYSRIVPKVGGDTLFANQIAAYDDLPAAMKARIEPLRAIHHYGNRNDVDEASRTAASVLNDAQKAKMPVITHRIARPHPVTGRKALYAVSGSSFGIVGMPDDEARDLLDELATHATQPRYQLRFRYGVGDIVVWDNAALLHSATLIDPADARTLWRVTVLEVEPGAAAPEVLAPTYAAPVR
;
A
#
# COMPACT_ATOMS: atom_id res chain seq x y z
N MET A 1 25.68 10.14 8.09
CA MET A 1 24.42 10.43 8.80
C MET A 1 23.51 11.14 7.82
N ILE A 2 22.32 10.59 7.60
CA ILE A 2 21.31 11.10 6.65
C ILE A 2 20.49 12.19 7.33
N ALA A 3 20.33 13.34 6.67
CA ALA A 3 19.45 14.40 7.16
C ALA A 3 18.01 14.12 6.75
N PHE A 4 17.12 13.96 7.73
CA PHE A 4 15.69 13.80 7.51
C PHE A 4 14.95 15.08 7.83
N LYS A 5 14.03 15.48 6.94
CA LYS A 5 13.09 16.56 7.17
C LYS A 5 11.72 15.97 7.50
N PRO A 6 11.04 16.43 8.57
CA PRO A 6 9.71 15.93 8.90
C PRO A 6 8.69 16.36 7.85
N LEU A 7 7.77 15.45 7.54
CA LEU A 7 6.49 15.73 6.89
C LEU A 7 5.43 15.91 7.98
N ALA A 8 4.41 16.72 7.73
CA ALA A 8 3.36 16.97 8.71
C ALA A 8 2.06 16.28 8.30
N PRO A 9 1.37 15.57 9.21
CA PRO A 9 1.65 15.44 10.66
C PRO A 9 2.57 14.25 11.02
N PHE A 10 3.01 13.43 10.07
CA PHE A 10 3.95 12.32 10.25
C PHE A 10 4.68 12.07 8.93
N GLY A 11 5.68 11.17 8.96
CA GLY A 11 6.53 10.88 7.80
C GLY A 11 7.79 11.74 7.77
N VAL A 12 8.75 11.32 6.95
CA VAL A 12 10.01 12.03 6.72
C VAL A 12 10.43 11.97 5.26
N GLU A 13 11.20 12.96 4.86
CA GLU A 13 11.85 13.01 3.54
C GLU A 13 13.35 13.25 3.66
N THR A 14 14.12 12.83 2.67
CA THR A 14 15.53 13.11 2.53
C THR A 14 15.94 13.35 1.08
N PHE A 15 16.98 14.19 0.89
CA PHE A 15 17.66 14.43 -0.37
C PHE A 15 19.08 13.86 -0.38
N ASP A 16 19.54 13.28 0.73
CA ASP A 16 20.92 12.85 0.93
C ASP A 16 21.25 11.49 0.32
N ILE A 17 20.23 10.80 -0.23
CA ILE A 17 20.37 9.49 -0.86
C ILE A 17 20.25 9.62 -2.38
N ASP A 18 21.19 9.01 -3.09
CA ASP A 18 21.22 8.86 -4.54
C ASP A 18 21.35 7.36 -4.87
N LEU A 19 20.21 6.72 -5.15
CA LEU A 19 20.15 5.29 -5.43
C LEU A 19 20.87 4.90 -6.73
N SER A 20 21.15 5.86 -7.63
CA SER A 20 21.93 5.59 -8.85
C SER A 20 23.37 5.15 -8.55
N LYS A 21 23.89 5.53 -7.38
CA LYS A 21 25.22 5.18 -6.87
C LYS A 21 25.22 3.89 -6.01
N GLY A 22 24.06 3.25 -5.88
CA GLY A 22 23.84 2.17 -4.95
C GLY A 22 23.55 2.66 -3.53
N LEU A 23 23.16 1.74 -2.64
CA LEU A 23 22.78 2.04 -1.26
C LEU A 23 23.64 1.21 -0.31
N ALA A 24 24.50 1.88 0.46
CA ALA A 24 25.34 1.22 1.47
C ALA A 24 24.49 0.55 2.56
N ALA A 25 24.99 -0.52 3.18
CA ALA A 25 24.27 -1.23 4.22
C ALA A 25 23.96 -0.34 5.44
N ALA A 26 24.90 0.52 5.82
CA ALA A 26 24.72 1.44 6.95
C ALA A 26 23.62 2.48 6.67
N ASP A 27 23.56 3.02 5.44
CA ASP A 27 22.54 3.98 5.03
C ASP A 27 21.15 3.32 5.00
N PHE A 28 21.05 2.06 4.52
CA PHE A 28 19.80 1.34 4.55
C PHE A 28 19.28 1.14 5.99
N VAL A 29 20.13 0.79 6.94
CA VAL A 29 19.75 0.66 8.35
C VAL A 29 19.19 1.98 8.91
N GLU A 30 19.80 3.10 8.53
CA GLU A 30 19.35 4.44 8.95
C GLU A 30 17.99 4.78 8.31
N LEU A 31 17.81 4.49 7.00
CA LEU A 31 16.53 4.64 6.29
C LEU A 31 15.43 3.76 6.91
N GLU A 32 15.73 2.49 7.20
CA GLU A 32 14.76 1.56 7.80
C GLU A 32 14.31 2.01 9.19
N ARG A 33 15.22 2.52 10.03
CA ARG A 33 14.88 3.11 11.32
C ARG A 33 13.96 4.32 11.16
N ALA A 34 14.29 5.22 10.24
CA ALA A 34 13.47 6.41 9.95
C ALA A 34 12.09 6.00 9.42
N PHE A 35 12.01 4.99 8.56
CA PHE A 35 10.78 4.43 8.02
C PHE A 35 9.83 3.93 9.12
N TYR A 36 10.31 3.03 10.00
CA TYR A 36 9.44 2.49 11.06
C TYR A 36 9.09 3.52 12.15
N ALA A 37 9.95 4.50 12.38
CA ALA A 37 9.64 5.57 13.31
C ALA A 37 8.55 6.54 12.79
N ASN A 38 8.44 6.68 11.45
CA ASN A 38 7.62 7.72 10.82
C ASN A 38 6.55 7.18 9.86
N GLN A 39 6.52 5.88 9.53
CA GLN A 39 5.59 5.13 8.68
C GLN A 39 5.61 5.54 7.19
N VAL A 40 6.07 6.74 6.85
CA VAL A 40 6.28 7.22 5.48
C VAL A 40 7.70 7.76 5.36
N LEU A 41 8.42 7.27 4.34
CA LEU A 41 9.76 7.73 3.97
C LEU A 41 9.77 8.15 2.50
N ALA A 42 10.24 9.37 2.22
CA ALA A 42 10.41 9.83 0.85
C ALA A 42 11.90 10.08 0.54
N LEU A 43 12.38 9.46 -0.55
CA LEU A 43 13.67 9.75 -1.17
C LEU A 43 13.40 10.68 -2.35
N ARG A 44 13.86 11.93 -2.27
CA ARG A 44 13.54 12.96 -3.25
C ARG A 44 14.49 12.93 -4.44
N ALA A 45 13.99 13.31 -5.62
CA ALA A 45 14.74 13.61 -6.84
C ALA A 45 15.67 12.46 -7.31
N GLN A 46 15.18 11.20 -7.28
CA GLN A 46 15.94 10.05 -7.73
C GLN A 46 15.92 9.92 -9.26
N HIS A 47 17.06 9.51 -9.85
CA HIS A 47 17.21 9.29 -11.28
C HIS A 47 17.75 7.87 -11.53
N ILE A 48 16.87 6.88 -11.45
CA ILE A 48 17.20 5.46 -11.51
C ILE A 48 16.38 4.74 -12.59
N ASP A 49 16.90 3.58 -13.01
CA ASP A 49 16.20 2.66 -13.89
C ASP A 49 15.35 1.62 -13.12
N ALA A 50 14.72 0.70 -13.85
CA ALA A 50 13.86 -0.31 -13.28
C ALA A 50 14.66 -1.33 -12.42
N ALA A 51 15.88 -1.67 -12.81
CA ALA A 51 16.72 -2.59 -12.05
C ALA A 51 17.14 -1.99 -10.71
N GLN A 52 17.56 -0.74 -10.71
CA GLN A 52 17.92 -0.01 -9.47
C GLN A 52 16.70 0.20 -8.56
N PHE A 53 15.51 0.44 -9.14
CA PHE A 53 14.29 0.59 -8.35
C PHE A 53 13.87 -0.71 -7.67
N ILE A 54 13.92 -1.85 -8.39
CA ILE A 54 13.59 -3.16 -7.80
C ILE A 54 14.65 -3.60 -6.78
N ASP A 55 15.92 -3.28 -7.00
CA ASP A 55 17.00 -3.59 -6.04
C ASP A 55 16.82 -2.84 -4.72
N PHE A 56 16.39 -1.58 -4.78
CA PHE A 56 16.00 -0.84 -3.57
C PHE A 56 14.80 -1.49 -2.88
N ALA A 57 13.74 -1.82 -3.63
CA ALA A 57 12.54 -2.43 -3.06
C ALA A 57 12.83 -3.78 -2.38
N ARG A 58 13.72 -4.61 -2.96
CA ARG A 58 14.16 -5.89 -2.38
C ARG A 58 14.83 -5.75 -1.01
N ARG A 59 15.43 -4.61 -0.72
CA ARG A 59 16.01 -4.32 0.62
C ARG A 59 14.91 -4.23 1.68
N LEU A 60 13.70 -3.81 1.30
CA LEU A 60 12.55 -3.70 2.20
C LEU A 60 11.85 -5.05 2.44
N GLY A 61 11.97 -6.01 1.55
CA GLY A 61 11.34 -7.33 1.65
C GLY A 61 11.21 -8.02 0.29
N PRO A 62 10.63 -9.25 0.24
CA PRO A 62 10.39 -9.96 -1.00
C PRO A 62 9.31 -9.27 -1.84
N PRO A 63 9.61 -8.86 -3.09
CA PRO A 63 8.62 -8.27 -3.98
C PRO A 63 7.54 -9.28 -4.36
N GLN A 64 6.29 -8.81 -4.44
CA GLN A 64 5.13 -9.58 -4.86
C GLN A 64 4.50 -8.96 -6.11
N PRO A 65 4.48 -9.65 -7.25
CA PRO A 65 3.79 -9.18 -8.44
C PRO A 65 2.30 -8.95 -8.16
N HIS A 66 1.73 -7.91 -8.76
CA HIS A 66 0.31 -7.63 -8.63
C HIS A 66 -0.52 -8.64 -9.43
N VAL A 67 -1.72 -8.97 -8.97
CA VAL A 67 -2.63 -9.91 -9.65
C VAL A 67 -3.09 -9.43 -11.03
N ILE A 68 -3.15 -8.11 -11.25
CA ILE A 68 -3.42 -7.49 -12.54
C ILE A 68 -2.08 -7.44 -13.31
N ASP A 69 -1.84 -8.45 -14.14
CA ASP A 69 -0.57 -8.73 -14.79
C ASP A 69 -0.34 -8.01 -16.12
N GLN A 70 -1.40 -7.54 -16.79
CA GLN A 70 -1.32 -6.84 -18.07
C GLN A 70 -0.59 -5.50 -18.02
N PHE A 71 -0.35 -4.95 -16.83
CA PHE A 71 0.35 -3.68 -16.62
C PHE A 71 1.68 -3.85 -15.87
N HIS A 72 2.22 -5.06 -15.84
CA HIS A 72 3.57 -5.28 -15.34
C HIS A 72 4.61 -4.60 -16.24
N HIS A 73 5.69 -4.12 -15.64
CA HIS A 73 6.78 -3.51 -16.37
C HIS A 73 7.45 -4.54 -17.30
N PRO A 74 7.82 -4.18 -18.55
CA PRO A 74 8.33 -5.16 -19.52
C PRO A 74 9.60 -5.91 -19.10
N THR A 75 10.43 -5.31 -18.22
CA THR A 75 11.70 -5.90 -17.78
C THR A 75 11.63 -6.58 -16.40
N ASP A 76 10.63 -6.26 -15.58
CA ASP A 76 10.46 -6.89 -14.25
C ASP A 76 8.98 -6.90 -13.84
N PRO A 77 8.34 -8.09 -13.73
CA PRO A 77 6.93 -8.22 -13.40
C PRO A 77 6.58 -7.77 -11.98
N ASN A 78 7.55 -7.58 -11.09
CA ASN A 78 7.30 -7.04 -9.76
C ASN A 78 6.97 -5.54 -9.78
N ILE A 79 7.27 -4.84 -10.88
CA ILE A 79 6.91 -3.44 -11.06
C ILE A 79 5.57 -3.36 -11.78
N LEU A 80 4.55 -2.82 -11.10
CA LEU A 80 3.27 -2.45 -11.70
C LEU A 80 3.33 -1.01 -12.18
N ILE A 81 2.95 -0.77 -13.44
CA ILE A 81 2.83 0.57 -14.00
C ILE A 81 1.45 1.14 -13.66
N LEU A 82 1.41 2.27 -12.96
CA LEU A 82 0.21 3.06 -12.70
C LEU A 82 0.24 4.27 -13.63
N SER A 83 -0.63 4.31 -14.65
CA SER A 83 -0.57 5.36 -15.67
C SER A 83 -1.90 5.59 -16.35
N ASN A 84 -2.23 6.86 -16.62
CA ASN A 84 -3.32 7.25 -17.51
C ASN A 84 -2.84 7.58 -18.94
N VAL A 85 -1.54 7.44 -19.20
CA VAL A 85 -0.96 7.65 -20.52
C VAL A 85 -1.32 6.50 -21.46
N LYS A 86 -1.59 6.83 -22.73
CA LYS A 86 -1.85 5.85 -23.78
C LYS A 86 -0.66 5.81 -24.75
N ASP A 87 -0.42 4.65 -25.34
CA ASP A 87 0.56 4.50 -26.42
C ASP A 87 0.09 5.14 -27.74
N ALA A 88 0.94 5.09 -28.77
CA ALA A 88 0.63 5.65 -30.09
C ALA A 88 -0.59 4.98 -30.78
N ALA A 89 -0.99 3.78 -30.34
CA ALA A 89 -2.18 3.07 -30.80
C ALA A 89 -3.41 3.34 -29.93
N GLY A 90 -3.32 4.25 -28.93
CA GLY A 90 -4.39 4.59 -28.01
C GLY A 90 -4.65 3.57 -26.89
N ARG A 91 -3.75 2.58 -26.70
CA ARG A 91 -3.89 1.54 -25.68
C ARG A 91 -3.35 2.04 -24.34
N PRO A 92 -3.99 1.67 -23.20
CA PRO A 92 -3.47 2.00 -21.87
C PRO A 92 -2.05 1.45 -21.66
N THR A 93 -1.14 2.27 -21.11
CA THR A 93 0.23 1.86 -20.78
C THR A 93 0.36 1.42 -19.33
N GLY A 94 -0.69 1.59 -18.50
CA GLY A 94 -0.69 1.23 -17.10
C GLY A 94 -2.10 1.17 -16.54
N LEU A 95 -2.20 0.79 -15.26
CA LEU A 95 -3.44 0.81 -14.50
C LEU A 95 -3.76 2.26 -14.12
N GLN A 96 -4.90 2.77 -14.63
CA GLN A 96 -5.22 4.19 -14.56
C GLN A 96 -5.74 4.64 -13.19
N ASP A 97 -6.59 3.83 -12.56
CA ASP A 97 -7.44 4.20 -11.42
C ASP A 97 -7.16 3.37 -10.16
N ALA A 98 -5.90 2.99 -9.95
CA ALA A 98 -5.53 2.24 -8.77
C ALA A 98 -5.72 3.05 -7.48
N GLY A 99 -6.66 2.62 -6.62
CA GLY A 99 -6.70 2.99 -5.21
C GLY A 99 -7.16 4.41 -4.89
N SER A 100 -8.21 4.92 -5.54
CA SER A 100 -8.85 6.22 -5.19
C SER A 100 -9.75 6.16 -3.95
N TYR A 101 -9.71 5.10 -3.17
CA TYR A 101 -10.35 4.91 -1.86
C TYR A 101 -9.31 4.48 -0.83
N PHE A 102 -9.56 4.72 0.46
CA PHE A 102 -8.64 4.30 1.52
C PHE A 102 -8.57 2.77 1.63
N HIS A 103 -7.37 2.21 1.53
CA HIS A 103 -7.10 0.78 1.60
C HIS A 103 -5.68 0.50 2.10
N THR A 104 -5.41 -0.75 2.43
CA THR A 104 -4.08 -1.30 2.66
C THR A 104 -3.75 -2.28 1.54
N ASP A 105 -2.56 -2.19 0.95
CA ASP A 105 -2.12 -3.11 -0.10
C ASP A 105 -2.03 -4.55 0.43
N TYR A 106 -2.45 -5.50 -0.38
CA TYR A 106 -2.34 -6.95 -0.17
C TYR A 106 -2.85 -7.46 1.19
N SER A 107 -3.76 -6.73 1.86
CA SER A 107 -4.44 -7.22 3.05
C SER A 107 -5.30 -8.46 2.78
N TYR A 108 -5.54 -8.79 1.53
CA TYR A 108 -6.22 -10.00 1.05
C TYR A 108 -5.28 -11.19 0.85
N LEU A 109 -4.00 -11.09 1.19
CA LEU A 109 -3.04 -12.20 1.17
C LEU A 109 -2.79 -12.73 2.59
N ALA A 110 -2.47 -14.04 2.69
CA ALA A 110 -2.13 -14.68 3.96
C ALA A 110 -0.86 -14.07 4.59
N VAL A 111 0.13 -13.75 3.75
CA VAL A 111 1.28 -12.92 4.09
C VAL A 111 1.03 -11.54 3.50
N PRO A 112 0.63 -10.55 4.31
CA PRO A 112 0.26 -9.25 3.79
C PRO A 112 1.47 -8.41 3.38
N ALA A 113 1.20 -7.25 2.74
CA ALA A 113 2.25 -6.32 2.40
C ALA A 113 2.92 -5.71 3.65
N ARG A 114 4.26 -5.72 3.67
CA ARG A 114 5.09 -4.95 4.60
C ARG A 114 5.13 -3.48 4.17
N ALA A 115 5.58 -3.24 2.96
CA ALA A 115 5.76 -1.91 2.43
C ALA A 115 5.37 -1.84 0.94
N THR A 116 4.91 -0.69 0.53
CA THR A 116 4.76 -0.35 -0.88
C THR A 116 5.65 0.84 -1.20
N THR A 117 6.26 0.78 -2.38
CA THR A 117 7.15 1.80 -2.89
C THR A 117 6.59 2.33 -4.21
N LEU A 118 6.40 3.66 -4.31
CA LEU A 118 6.06 4.33 -5.56
C LEU A 118 7.22 5.19 -6.05
N TYR A 119 7.56 5.05 -7.33
CA TYR A 119 8.53 5.89 -8.01
C TYR A 119 7.83 6.75 -9.06
N SER A 120 7.91 8.08 -8.93
CA SER A 120 7.23 9.03 -9.79
C SER A 120 8.01 9.30 -11.08
N ARG A 121 7.43 8.94 -12.23
CA ARG A 121 8.02 9.12 -13.57
C ARG A 121 7.46 10.33 -14.30
N ILE A 122 6.14 10.49 -14.24
CA ILE A 122 5.40 11.63 -14.78
C ILE A 122 4.42 12.07 -13.70
N VAL A 123 4.41 13.34 -13.38
CA VAL A 123 3.60 13.94 -12.31
C VAL A 123 2.68 14.99 -12.90
N PRO A 124 1.36 14.96 -12.62
CA PRO A 124 0.43 15.98 -13.07
C PRO A 124 0.70 17.32 -12.35
N LYS A 125 0.24 18.40 -12.93
CA LYS A 125 0.37 19.73 -12.30
C LYS A 125 -0.43 19.87 -11.02
N VAL A 126 -1.62 19.23 -10.98
CA VAL A 126 -2.56 19.27 -9.86
C VAL A 126 -3.14 17.88 -9.63
N GLY A 127 -3.25 17.50 -8.35
CA GLY A 127 -3.76 16.18 -7.97
C GLY A 127 -2.72 15.08 -8.15
N GLY A 128 -3.20 13.82 -8.16
CA GLY A 128 -2.33 12.64 -8.23
C GLY A 128 -1.49 12.40 -6.98
N ASP A 129 -1.82 13.09 -5.89
CA ASP A 129 -1.19 12.92 -4.57
C ASP A 129 -1.60 11.59 -3.95
N THR A 130 -0.85 11.14 -2.94
CA THR A 130 -1.28 10.06 -2.06
C THR A 130 -1.65 10.61 -0.69
N LEU A 131 -2.84 10.25 -0.21
CA LEU A 131 -3.27 10.46 1.17
C LEU A 131 -2.89 9.21 1.97
N PHE A 132 -2.22 9.42 3.09
CA PHE A 132 -1.92 8.37 4.07
C PHE A 132 -2.71 8.64 5.34
N ALA A 133 -3.32 7.64 5.95
CA ALA A 133 -4.02 7.75 7.23
C ALA A 133 -3.35 6.85 8.28
N ASN A 134 -2.86 7.46 9.36
CA ASN A 134 -2.10 6.79 10.42
C ASN A 134 -3.01 5.94 11.32
N GLN A 135 -2.98 4.63 11.10
CA GLN A 135 -3.83 3.66 11.77
C GLN A 135 -3.38 3.35 13.21
N ILE A 136 -2.10 3.60 13.52
CA ILE A 136 -1.60 3.50 14.89
C ILE A 136 -2.16 4.66 15.71
N ALA A 137 -2.07 5.90 15.23
CA ALA A 137 -2.65 7.05 15.91
C ALA A 137 -4.17 6.93 16.04
N ALA A 138 -4.85 6.44 14.97
CA ALA A 138 -6.29 6.20 15.02
C ALA A 138 -6.66 5.14 16.08
N TYR A 139 -5.89 4.05 16.21
CA TYR A 139 -6.11 3.07 17.26
C TYR A 139 -5.85 3.66 18.66
N ASP A 140 -4.77 4.43 18.82
CA ASP A 140 -4.41 5.03 20.12
C ASP A 140 -5.51 5.97 20.65
N ASP A 141 -6.22 6.66 19.74
CA ASP A 141 -7.33 7.59 20.07
C ASP A 141 -8.69 6.91 20.28
N LEU A 142 -8.84 5.61 20.02
CA LEU A 142 -10.10 4.91 20.27
C LEU A 142 -10.45 4.89 21.76
N PRO A 143 -11.75 5.01 22.12
CA PRO A 143 -12.22 4.78 23.48
C PRO A 143 -11.86 3.38 23.98
N ALA A 144 -11.58 3.24 25.28
CA ALA A 144 -11.22 1.95 25.89
C ALA A 144 -12.27 0.85 25.63
N ALA A 145 -13.55 1.19 25.62
CA ALA A 145 -14.63 0.25 25.30
C ALA A 145 -14.54 -0.27 23.86
N MET A 146 -14.22 0.61 22.88
CA MET A 146 -14.04 0.20 21.50
C MET A 146 -12.80 -0.68 21.34
N LYS A 147 -11.67 -0.32 21.96
CA LYS A 147 -10.45 -1.15 21.98
C LYS A 147 -10.74 -2.55 22.49
N ALA A 148 -11.47 -2.66 23.63
CA ALA A 148 -11.86 -3.95 24.19
C ALA A 148 -12.81 -4.73 23.27
N ARG A 149 -13.75 -4.06 22.61
CA ARG A 149 -14.69 -4.67 21.65
C ARG A 149 -13.97 -5.31 20.47
N ILE A 150 -13.00 -4.59 19.86
CA ILE A 150 -12.34 -5.04 18.62
C ILE A 150 -11.13 -5.95 18.86
N GLU A 151 -10.61 -6.04 20.09
CA GLU A 151 -9.42 -6.84 20.41
C GLU A 151 -9.50 -8.31 19.96
N PRO A 152 -10.61 -9.05 20.19
CA PRO A 152 -10.75 -10.44 19.75
C PRO A 152 -11.14 -10.57 18.28
N LEU A 153 -11.55 -9.48 17.62
CA LEU A 153 -12.20 -9.55 16.31
C LEU A 153 -11.20 -9.71 15.18
N ARG A 154 -11.65 -10.47 14.16
CA ARG A 154 -10.91 -10.67 12.90
C ARG A 154 -11.79 -10.26 11.73
N ALA A 155 -11.31 -9.31 10.94
CA ALA A 155 -11.95 -8.93 9.69
C ALA A 155 -11.68 -9.98 8.60
N ILE A 156 -12.65 -10.18 7.73
CA ILE A 156 -12.58 -11.06 6.56
C ILE A 156 -12.21 -10.21 5.35
N HIS A 157 -11.19 -10.64 4.61
CA HIS A 157 -10.62 -9.91 3.48
C HIS A 157 -10.71 -10.70 2.19
N HIS A 158 -11.07 -10.01 1.11
CA HIS A 158 -11.00 -10.53 -0.25
C HIS A 158 -10.86 -9.37 -1.24
N TYR A 159 -10.05 -9.52 -2.27
CA TYR A 159 -9.89 -8.51 -3.29
C TYR A 159 -11.17 -8.34 -4.13
N GLY A 160 -11.72 -7.13 -4.15
CA GLY A 160 -12.87 -6.79 -5.00
C GLY A 160 -14.26 -7.10 -4.42
N ASN A 161 -14.38 -7.55 -3.15
CA ASN A 161 -15.69 -7.80 -2.53
C ASN A 161 -16.39 -6.54 -1.99
N ARG A 162 -15.66 -5.45 -1.78
CA ARG A 162 -16.24 -4.13 -1.41
C ARG A 162 -16.50 -3.32 -2.69
N ASN A 163 -17.52 -3.72 -3.47
CA ASN A 163 -17.93 -3.00 -4.68
C ASN A 163 -18.69 -1.70 -4.38
N ASP A 164 -19.16 -1.54 -3.15
CA ASP A 164 -19.85 -0.36 -2.63
C ASP A 164 -18.87 0.79 -2.29
N VAL A 165 -17.57 0.50 -2.20
CA VAL A 165 -16.54 1.53 -1.97
C VAL A 165 -16.22 2.18 -3.31
N ASP A 166 -17.01 3.18 -3.65
CA ASP A 166 -16.84 4.10 -4.80
C ASP A 166 -16.69 3.40 -6.16
N GLU A 167 -17.84 2.93 -6.71
CA GLU A 167 -17.90 2.38 -8.09
C GLU A 167 -17.33 3.35 -9.15
N ALA A 168 -17.37 4.67 -8.90
CA ALA A 168 -16.81 5.67 -9.80
C ALA A 168 -15.27 5.61 -9.88
N SER A 169 -14.61 4.96 -8.91
CA SER A 169 -13.15 4.84 -8.86
C SER A 169 -12.58 3.63 -9.60
N ARG A 170 -13.43 2.77 -10.18
CA ARG A 170 -12.99 1.53 -10.85
C ARG A 170 -13.23 1.57 -12.34
N THR A 171 -12.17 1.45 -13.13
CA THR A 171 -12.28 1.15 -14.57
C THR A 171 -12.41 -0.36 -14.79
N ALA A 172 -12.84 -0.76 -16.00
CA ALA A 172 -12.87 -2.16 -16.40
C ALA A 172 -11.49 -2.85 -16.27
N ALA A 173 -10.40 -2.08 -16.30
CA ALA A 173 -9.03 -2.58 -16.17
C ALA A 173 -8.67 -3.02 -14.74
N SER A 174 -9.37 -2.51 -13.72
CA SER A 174 -9.15 -2.88 -12.32
C SER A 174 -10.06 -4.03 -11.86
N VAL A 175 -11.00 -4.47 -12.70
CA VAL A 175 -11.86 -5.63 -12.42
C VAL A 175 -11.12 -6.92 -12.74
N LEU A 176 -11.05 -7.82 -11.75
CA LEU A 176 -10.43 -9.14 -11.94
C LEU A 176 -11.24 -9.99 -12.92
N ASN A 177 -10.55 -10.66 -13.85
CA ASN A 177 -11.14 -11.74 -14.62
C ASN A 177 -11.30 -13.02 -13.76
N ASP A 178 -12.01 -14.04 -14.28
CA ASP A 178 -12.33 -15.24 -13.51
C ASP A 178 -11.08 -16.03 -13.10
N ALA A 179 -10.04 -16.07 -13.94
CA ALA A 179 -8.77 -16.73 -13.63
C ALA A 179 -8.00 -15.98 -12.52
N GLN A 180 -8.08 -14.66 -12.49
CA GLN A 180 -7.52 -13.84 -11.41
C GLN A 180 -8.31 -13.99 -10.12
N LYS A 181 -9.68 -14.00 -10.18
CA LYS A 181 -10.54 -14.24 -9.02
C LYS A 181 -10.29 -15.61 -8.39
N ALA A 182 -10.10 -16.65 -9.21
CA ALA A 182 -9.81 -18.00 -8.74
C ALA A 182 -8.49 -18.13 -7.96
N LYS A 183 -7.59 -17.17 -8.12
CA LYS A 183 -6.32 -17.10 -7.39
C LYS A 183 -6.42 -16.35 -6.05
N MET A 184 -7.56 -15.68 -5.77
CA MET A 184 -7.71 -14.85 -4.57
C MET A 184 -8.28 -15.66 -3.41
N PRO A 185 -7.55 -15.81 -2.31
CA PRO A 185 -8.08 -16.45 -1.11
C PRO A 185 -9.03 -15.52 -0.36
N VAL A 186 -9.93 -16.12 0.42
CA VAL A 186 -10.62 -15.41 1.52
C VAL A 186 -9.79 -15.64 2.78
N ILE A 187 -9.32 -14.59 3.39
CA ILE A 187 -8.45 -14.66 4.56
C ILE A 187 -8.94 -13.77 5.69
N THR A 188 -8.37 -13.92 6.87
CA THR A 188 -8.73 -13.11 8.02
C THR A 188 -7.52 -12.51 8.70
N HIS A 189 -7.62 -11.23 9.10
CA HIS A 189 -6.65 -10.54 9.94
C HIS A 189 -7.30 -9.95 11.18
N ARG A 190 -6.51 -9.77 12.26
CA ARG A 190 -6.98 -9.05 13.45
C ARG A 190 -7.30 -7.61 13.08
N ILE A 191 -8.41 -7.05 13.59
CA ILE A 191 -8.75 -5.63 13.45
C ILE A 191 -7.76 -4.77 14.25
N ALA A 192 -7.55 -5.11 15.54
CA ALA A 192 -6.49 -4.54 16.35
C ALA A 192 -5.21 -5.36 16.19
N ARG A 193 -4.41 -5.04 15.16
CA ARG A 193 -3.22 -5.83 14.80
C ARG A 193 -1.96 -5.23 15.39
N PRO A 194 -1.17 -6.01 16.17
CA PRO A 194 0.19 -5.59 16.52
C PRO A 194 1.05 -5.46 15.27
N HIS A 195 1.74 -4.33 15.15
CA HIS A 195 2.71 -4.10 14.08
C HIS A 195 3.89 -5.08 14.22
N PRO A 196 4.29 -5.81 13.16
CA PRO A 196 5.26 -6.91 13.27
C PRO A 196 6.66 -6.49 13.73
N VAL A 197 7.05 -5.22 13.50
CA VAL A 197 8.36 -4.71 13.90
C VAL A 197 8.32 -3.86 15.16
N THR A 198 7.35 -2.95 15.28
CA THR A 198 7.30 -2.00 16.40
C THR A 198 6.47 -2.49 17.59
N GLY A 199 5.64 -3.53 17.42
CA GLY A 199 4.71 -4.05 18.41
C GLY A 199 3.52 -3.12 18.73
N ARG A 200 3.49 -1.90 18.21
CA ARG A 200 2.37 -0.97 18.40
C ARG A 200 1.12 -1.49 17.70
N LYS A 201 -0.04 -1.35 18.31
CA LYS A 201 -1.31 -1.75 17.70
C LYS A 201 -1.79 -0.71 16.69
N ALA A 202 -2.35 -1.18 15.59
CA ALA A 202 -2.98 -0.38 14.55
C ALA A 202 -4.38 -0.91 14.26
N LEU A 203 -5.28 -0.06 13.76
CA LEU A 203 -6.50 -0.48 13.09
C LEU A 203 -6.10 -1.04 11.71
N TYR A 204 -6.04 -2.37 11.59
CA TYR A 204 -5.48 -2.97 10.38
C TYR A 204 -6.53 -3.19 9.30
N ALA A 205 -6.31 -2.55 8.15
CA ALA A 205 -7.06 -2.76 6.91
C ALA A 205 -8.60 -2.77 7.09
N VAL A 206 -9.12 -1.85 7.91
CA VAL A 206 -10.56 -1.73 8.19
C VAL A 206 -11.37 -1.20 7.01
N SER A 207 -10.71 -0.84 5.90
CA SER A 207 -11.30 -0.34 4.65
C SER A 207 -10.68 -1.03 3.45
N GLY A 208 -11.33 -0.97 2.30
CA GLY A 208 -10.85 -1.56 1.05
C GLY A 208 -11.25 -3.02 0.90
N SER A 209 -10.37 -3.96 1.22
CA SER A 209 -10.59 -5.40 1.01
C SER A 209 -11.37 -6.08 2.14
N SER A 210 -11.58 -5.43 3.29
CA SER A 210 -12.36 -5.98 4.40
C SER A 210 -13.86 -5.85 4.13
N PHE A 211 -14.63 -6.93 4.30
CA PHE A 211 -16.07 -6.95 3.97
C PHE A 211 -16.94 -7.67 5.00
N GLY A 212 -16.34 -8.27 6.01
CA GLY A 212 -17.04 -8.97 7.08
C GLY A 212 -16.15 -9.15 8.32
N ILE A 213 -16.74 -9.69 9.40
CA ILE A 213 -16.07 -10.02 10.66
C ILE A 213 -16.45 -11.44 11.04
N VAL A 214 -15.47 -12.26 11.41
CA VAL A 214 -15.69 -13.67 11.76
C VAL A 214 -16.69 -13.80 12.90
N GLY A 215 -17.77 -14.56 12.66
CA GLY A 215 -18.81 -14.87 13.65
C GLY A 215 -19.78 -13.71 13.94
N MET A 216 -19.77 -12.65 13.13
CA MET A 216 -20.69 -11.51 13.25
C MET A 216 -21.64 -11.49 12.05
N PRO A 217 -22.93 -11.14 12.20
CA PRO A 217 -23.85 -10.90 11.08
C PRO A 217 -23.28 -9.86 10.10
N ASP A 218 -23.58 -10.01 8.81
CA ASP A 218 -22.96 -9.21 7.73
C ASP A 218 -23.27 -7.71 7.85
N ASP A 219 -24.47 -7.35 8.28
CA ASP A 219 -24.90 -5.95 8.49
C ASP A 219 -24.14 -5.33 9.67
N GLU A 220 -24.09 -6.02 10.81
CA GLU A 220 -23.37 -5.56 12.01
C GLU A 220 -21.85 -5.45 11.73
N ALA A 221 -21.29 -6.41 10.99
CA ALA A 221 -19.89 -6.42 10.62
C ALA A 221 -19.54 -5.23 9.71
N ARG A 222 -20.41 -4.92 8.75
CA ARG A 222 -20.24 -3.79 7.84
C ARG A 222 -20.33 -2.47 8.59
N ASP A 223 -21.34 -2.31 9.43
CA ASP A 223 -21.54 -1.10 10.25
C ASP A 223 -20.31 -0.82 11.12
N LEU A 224 -19.76 -1.86 11.78
CA LEU A 224 -18.58 -1.71 12.61
C LEU A 224 -17.33 -1.37 11.77
N LEU A 225 -17.13 -2.01 10.61
CA LEU A 225 -16.00 -1.71 9.73
C LEU A 225 -16.09 -0.27 9.19
N ASP A 226 -17.29 0.19 8.84
CA ASP A 226 -17.52 1.55 8.33
C ASP A 226 -17.37 2.60 9.43
N GLU A 227 -17.78 2.30 10.67
CA GLU A 227 -17.50 3.14 11.86
C GLU A 227 -15.99 3.30 12.07
N LEU A 228 -15.25 2.18 12.05
CA LEU A 228 -13.80 2.18 12.23
C LEU A 228 -13.08 2.88 11.07
N ALA A 229 -13.51 2.66 9.82
CA ALA A 229 -12.94 3.33 8.65
C ALA A 229 -13.16 4.85 8.70
N THR A 230 -14.37 5.29 9.06
CA THR A 230 -14.71 6.70 9.24
C THR A 230 -13.84 7.35 10.32
N HIS A 231 -13.66 6.66 11.45
CA HIS A 231 -12.76 7.14 12.50
C HIS A 231 -11.32 7.22 12.03
N ALA A 232 -10.83 6.16 11.39
CA ALA A 232 -9.43 5.98 10.99
C ALA A 232 -8.99 6.90 9.85
N THR A 233 -9.93 7.44 9.07
CA THR A 233 -9.66 8.33 7.93
C THR A 233 -9.98 9.79 8.22
N GLN A 234 -10.14 10.20 9.49
CA GLN A 234 -10.31 11.61 9.84
C GLN A 234 -9.10 12.45 9.44
N PRO A 235 -9.29 13.71 9.02
CA PRO A 235 -8.21 14.60 8.57
C PRO A 235 -7.02 14.72 9.54
N ARG A 236 -7.26 14.62 10.85
CA ARG A 236 -6.20 14.69 11.88
C ARG A 236 -5.18 13.55 11.81
N TYR A 237 -5.54 12.43 11.19
CA TYR A 237 -4.65 11.29 10.99
C TYR A 237 -4.03 11.26 9.60
N GLN A 238 -4.35 12.22 8.71
CA GLN A 238 -3.94 12.19 7.33
C GLN A 238 -2.67 13.00 7.06
N LEU A 239 -1.77 12.40 6.26
CA LEU A 239 -0.69 13.07 5.55
C LEU A 239 -1.03 13.09 4.06
N ARG A 240 -0.95 14.25 3.42
CA ARG A 240 -1.03 14.40 1.97
C ARG A 240 0.36 14.51 1.38
N PHE A 241 0.77 13.52 0.61
CA PHE A 241 2.07 13.51 -0.06
C PHE A 241 1.93 13.95 -1.51
N ARG A 242 2.62 15.03 -1.86
CA ARG A 242 2.73 15.55 -3.23
C ARG A 242 4.02 15.07 -3.86
N TYR A 243 3.92 14.56 -5.08
CA TYR A 243 5.05 14.06 -5.83
C TYR A 243 5.76 15.15 -6.61
N GLY A 244 7.10 15.17 -6.58
CA GLY A 244 7.95 15.70 -7.64
C GLY A 244 8.36 14.58 -8.59
N VAL A 245 8.81 14.92 -9.81
CA VAL A 245 9.38 13.90 -10.72
C VAL A 245 10.65 13.33 -10.10
N GLY A 246 10.79 12.01 -10.11
CA GLY A 246 11.91 11.31 -9.51
C GLY A 246 11.75 10.99 -8.02
N ASP A 247 10.65 11.35 -7.37
CA ASP A 247 10.45 10.99 -5.97
C ASP A 247 10.14 9.51 -5.81
N ILE A 248 10.74 8.89 -4.80
CA ILE A 248 10.38 7.57 -4.33
C ILE A 248 9.76 7.72 -2.95
N VAL A 249 8.52 7.28 -2.78
CA VAL A 249 7.86 7.22 -1.48
C VAL A 249 7.63 5.77 -1.07
N VAL A 250 7.98 5.46 0.17
CA VAL A 250 7.76 4.17 0.82
C VAL A 250 6.78 4.36 1.96
N TRP A 251 5.80 3.49 2.07
CA TRP A 251 4.88 3.49 3.20
C TRP A 251 4.68 2.12 3.82
N ASP A 252 4.35 2.15 5.10
CA ASP A 252 4.18 0.99 5.96
C ASP A 252 2.72 0.50 5.93
N ASN A 253 2.48 -0.62 5.26
CA ASN A 253 1.14 -1.18 5.12
C ASN A 253 0.58 -1.77 6.42
N ALA A 254 1.41 -2.09 7.40
CA ALA A 254 0.95 -2.54 8.71
C ALA A 254 0.44 -1.38 9.60
N ALA A 255 0.79 -0.14 9.24
CA ALA A 255 0.52 1.07 10.03
C ALA A 255 -0.41 2.07 9.34
N LEU A 256 -0.65 1.95 8.02
CA LEU A 256 -1.33 2.96 7.23
C LEU A 256 -2.47 2.39 6.37
N LEU A 257 -3.53 3.20 6.22
CA LEU A 257 -4.36 3.19 5.01
C LEU A 257 -3.84 4.26 4.06
N HIS A 258 -4.05 4.06 2.76
CA HIS A 258 -3.70 5.06 1.75
C HIS A 258 -4.75 5.16 0.64
N SER A 259 -4.80 6.31 -0.02
CA SER A 259 -5.70 6.59 -1.14
C SER A 259 -5.03 7.55 -2.12
N ALA A 260 -5.22 7.33 -3.42
CA ALA A 260 -4.81 8.27 -4.45
C ALA A 260 -5.85 9.39 -4.60
N THR A 261 -5.40 10.63 -4.81
CA THR A 261 -6.32 11.70 -5.22
C THR A 261 -6.54 11.68 -6.73
N LEU A 262 -7.71 12.14 -7.15
CA LEU A 262 -8.06 12.24 -8.57
C LEU A 262 -7.12 13.24 -9.28
N ILE A 263 -6.98 13.03 -10.59
CA ILE A 263 -6.24 13.92 -11.50
C ILE A 263 -7.19 14.37 -12.62
N ASP A 264 -6.86 15.50 -13.25
CA ASP A 264 -7.49 15.85 -14.52
C ASP A 264 -7.10 14.77 -15.56
N PRO A 265 -8.07 14.16 -16.26
CA PRO A 265 -7.76 13.17 -17.31
C PRO A 265 -6.84 13.70 -18.43
N ALA A 266 -6.75 15.03 -18.62
CA ALA A 266 -5.84 15.66 -19.57
C ALA A 266 -4.40 15.74 -19.07
N ASP A 267 -4.17 15.63 -17.77
CA ASP A 267 -2.83 15.66 -17.17
C ASP A 267 -2.23 14.25 -17.14
N ALA A 268 -1.05 14.09 -17.72
CA ALA A 268 -0.35 12.81 -17.71
C ALA A 268 0.21 12.48 -16.32
N ARG A 269 0.04 11.23 -15.90
CA ARG A 269 0.64 10.66 -14.68
C ARG A 269 1.18 9.27 -14.95
N THR A 270 2.41 9.01 -14.51
CA THR A 270 2.99 7.66 -14.52
C THR A 270 3.81 7.44 -13.26
N LEU A 271 3.47 6.40 -12.52
CA LEU A 271 4.23 5.91 -11.37
C LEU A 271 4.59 4.44 -11.60
N TRP A 272 5.72 4.01 -11.07
CA TRP A 272 6.07 2.61 -10.92
C TRP A 272 5.83 2.17 -9.49
N ARG A 273 5.15 1.05 -9.27
CA ARG A 273 4.84 0.50 -7.96
C ARG A 273 5.52 -0.85 -7.75
N VAL A 274 6.18 -1.01 -6.62
CA VAL A 274 6.60 -2.31 -6.09
C VAL A 274 6.02 -2.46 -4.69
N THR A 275 5.39 -3.61 -4.43
CA THR A 275 4.91 -3.98 -3.10
C THR A 275 5.71 -5.18 -2.62
N VAL A 276 6.23 -5.12 -1.39
CA VAL A 276 6.99 -6.20 -0.76
C VAL A 276 6.19 -6.79 0.40
N LEU A 277 6.32 -8.11 0.59
CA LEU A 277 5.60 -8.83 1.65
C LEU A 277 6.29 -8.71 2.99
N GLU A 278 5.55 -8.99 4.05
CA GLU A 278 6.10 -9.19 5.40
C GLU A 278 7.05 -10.39 5.40
N VAL A 279 8.05 -10.34 6.28
CA VAL A 279 8.93 -11.46 6.61
C VAL A 279 8.86 -11.70 8.11
N GLU A 280 8.91 -12.95 8.53
CA GLU A 280 9.01 -13.27 9.96
C GLU A 280 10.27 -12.63 10.55
N PRO A 281 10.20 -12.03 11.75
CA PRO A 281 11.36 -11.50 12.42
C PRO A 281 12.45 -12.58 12.56
N GLY A 282 13.64 -12.32 12.01
CA GLY A 282 14.75 -13.26 12.04
C GLY A 282 14.78 -14.32 10.92
N ALA A 283 13.80 -14.37 10.05
CA ALA A 283 13.89 -15.16 8.82
C ALA A 283 14.87 -14.51 7.85
N ALA A 284 15.78 -15.31 7.28
CA ALA A 284 16.52 -14.89 6.08
C ALA A 284 15.48 -14.51 5.01
N ALA A 285 15.76 -13.45 4.23
CA ALA A 285 14.87 -13.03 3.15
C ALA A 285 14.44 -14.29 2.37
N PRO A 286 13.14 -14.60 2.27
CA PRO A 286 12.71 -15.82 1.60
C PRO A 286 13.22 -15.78 0.15
N GLU A 287 13.77 -16.90 -0.32
CA GLU A 287 13.89 -17.13 -1.76
C GLU A 287 12.56 -16.78 -2.40
N VAL A 288 12.60 -16.10 -3.56
CA VAL A 288 11.44 -15.65 -4.30
C VAL A 288 10.39 -16.75 -4.33
N LEU A 289 9.43 -16.69 -3.41
CA LEU A 289 8.34 -17.65 -3.37
C LEU A 289 7.46 -17.40 -4.60
N ALA A 290 7.32 -18.42 -5.43
CA ALA A 290 6.26 -18.43 -6.43
C ALA A 290 4.92 -18.15 -5.72
N PRO A 291 3.99 -17.38 -6.33
CA PRO A 291 2.74 -17.01 -5.70
C PRO A 291 2.01 -18.27 -5.23
N THR A 292 1.89 -18.44 -3.92
CA THR A 292 1.11 -19.54 -3.33
C THR A 292 -0.36 -19.15 -3.36
N TYR A 293 -1.00 -19.39 -4.49
CA TYR A 293 -2.45 -19.29 -4.60
C TYR A 293 -3.08 -20.59 -4.09
N ALA A 294 -3.73 -20.53 -2.95
CA ALA A 294 -4.59 -21.64 -2.50
C ALA A 294 -5.81 -21.71 -3.42
N ALA A 295 -6.15 -22.91 -3.88
CA ALA A 295 -7.37 -23.15 -4.66
C ALA A 295 -8.61 -22.76 -3.85
N PRO A 296 -9.69 -22.23 -4.47
CA PRO A 296 -10.91 -21.88 -3.78
C PRO A 296 -11.53 -23.14 -3.17
N VAL A 297 -11.86 -23.07 -1.88
CA VAL A 297 -12.77 -24.00 -1.26
C VAL A 297 -14.15 -23.74 -1.85
N ARG A 298 -14.78 -24.75 -2.45
CA ARG A 298 -16.13 -24.72 -3.04
C ARG A 298 -17.19 -24.44 -1.99
#